data_4d80eb13af00c52990bbebe6ebe1ce8a
#
_entry.id   4d80eb13af00c52990bbebe6ebe1ce8a
#
_cell.length_a   1.000
_cell.length_b   1.000
_cell.length_c   1.000
_cell.angle_alpha   90.00
_cell.angle_beta   90.00
_cell.angle_gamma   90.00
#
_symmetry.space_group_name_H-M   'P 1'
#
loop_
_entity.id
_entity.type
_entity.pdbx_description
1 polymer ?
#
loop_
_entity_poly.entity_id
_entity_poly.type
_entity_poly.pdbx_seq_one_letter_code
_entity_poly.pdbx_strand_id
1 'polypeptide(L)'
;GGPGGAAAAGYLAKSGARVLMIEKEVWPRDKICGDAVGGKSLSHVSELGVKADLEATPHFRVTGIVFSSPKGNTVRVPLPEDDVERMEAGYALPRAQFDSLLFNRCQALVRGAGGSIIQGGDVRTVLFDDGAGGEDPGEGSGDARHAAGIIVRIGGRNGEERTFYSRELVGAAGYRCPVARSVVESSYSEPMMDRDHYCGGYREYWRNVKGCEANVGDIEIHFVDSVIPGYFWLFPVSENVVNVGIGMVMGLLDKQKKKLKALQADVIANHPMFKDRFAEAEMVPGSAKGWQLPFGSPRKKSSNQPRRSSMNGIRLVGDAASLIDPFSGEGVGNALVTGEMAARHIMEKRPFVEYQDEVWKVLGPELINSYRMQKLSRKSWLLNWFVGKAEKKPVLQEMMTEMIASKEAQENLHSPWFMMKTLLF
;
A
#
# COMPACT_ATOMS: atom_id res chain seq x y z
N GLY A 1 -5.73 7.71 10.50
CA GLY A 1 -6.54 6.55 10.92
C GLY A 1 -6.39 5.35 10.01
N GLY A 2 -5.75 5.46 8.84
CA GLY A 2 -5.43 4.31 7.99
C GLY A 2 -4.29 3.45 8.57
N PRO A 3 -3.89 2.34 7.88
CA PRO A 3 -2.97 1.36 8.43
C PRO A 3 -1.67 1.93 9.01
N GLY A 4 -0.98 2.82 8.29
CA GLY A 4 0.26 3.42 8.78
C GLY A 4 0.08 4.28 10.02
N GLY A 5 -0.97 5.12 10.06
CA GLY A 5 -1.25 5.96 11.23
C GLY A 5 -1.76 5.16 12.43
N ALA A 6 -2.57 4.13 12.17
CA ALA A 6 -3.03 3.21 13.22
C ALA A 6 -1.87 2.42 13.82
N ALA A 7 -0.96 1.88 12.97
CA ALA A 7 0.23 1.19 13.43
C ALA A 7 1.13 2.12 14.27
N ALA A 8 1.50 3.29 13.74
CA ALA A 8 2.33 4.25 14.47
C ALA A 8 1.73 4.61 15.83
N ALA A 9 0.44 4.95 15.85
CA ALA A 9 -0.27 5.30 17.10
C ALA A 9 -0.36 4.12 18.06
N GLY A 10 -0.65 2.91 17.55
CA GLY A 10 -0.74 1.69 18.33
C GLY A 10 0.59 1.30 18.99
N TYR A 11 1.69 1.30 18.23
CA TYR A 11 3.01 0.98 18.77
C TYR A 11 3.54 2.04 19.73
N LEU A 12 3.33 3.34 19.43
CA LEU A 12 3.64 4.42 20.38
C LEU A 12 2.88 4.25 21.70
N ALA A 13 1.58 3.97 21.63
CA ALA A 13 0.75 3.76 22.81
C ALA A 13 1.17 2.53 23.62
N LYS A 14 1.51 1.41 22.96
CA LYS A 14 2.07 0.21 23.60
C LYS A 14 3.39 0.49 24.32
N SER A 15 4.17 1.44 23.83
CA SER A 15 5.42 1.90 24.45
C SER A 15 5.21 2.99 25.51
N GLY A 16 3.96 3.31 25.88
CA GLY A 16 3.61 4.28 26.92
C GLY A 16 3.61 5.74 26.47
N ALA A 17 3.74 6.04 25.19
CA ALA A 17 3.65 7.40 24.68
C ALA A 17 2.20 7.92 24.74
N ARG A 18 2.04 9.19 25.11
CA ARG A 18 0.76 9.89 25.00
C ARG A 18 0.56 10.42 23.59
N VAL A 19 -0.33 9.82 22.83
CA VAL A 19 -0.58 10.09 21.41
C VAL A 19 -1.85 10.91 21.20
N LEU A 20 -1.79 11.94 20.37
CA LEU A 20 -2.96 12.55 19.76
C LEU A 20 -3.08 12.03 18.33
N MET A 21 -4.11 11.25 18.04
CA MET A 21 -4.42 10.73 16.72
C MET A 21 -5.53 11.59 16.08
N ILE A 22 -5.26 12.13 14.90
CA ILE A 22 -6.20 12.97 14.16
C ILE A 22 -6.57 12.29 12.86
N GLU A 23 -7.85 12.09 12.61
CA GLU A 23 -8.41 11.50 11.41
C GLU A 23 -9.42 12.46 10.77
N LYS A 24 -9.29 12.66 9.48
CA LYS A 24 -10.18 13.54 8.73
C LYS A 24 -11.59 12.98 8.59
N GLU A 25 -11.68 11.68 8.36
CA GLU A 25 -12.94 10.99 8.17
C GLU A 25 -13.54 10.57 9.52
N VAL A 26 -14.84 10.32 9.53
CA VAL A 26 -15.53 9.65 10.64
C VAL A 26 -15.65 8.17 10.26
N TRP A 27 -15.26 7.29 11.17
CA TRP A 27 -15.31 5.86 10.96
C TRP A 27 -16.70 5.24 11.12
N PRO A 28 -17.07 4.19 10.36
CA PRO A 28 -16.25 3.51 9.35
C PRO A 28 -16.12 4.29 8.05
N ARG A 29 -14.98 4.17 7.39
CA ARG A 29 -14.73 4.77 6.08
C ARG A 29 -14.18 3.74 5.09
N ASP A 30 -14.45 3.91 3.80
CA ASP A 30 -13.91 3.07 2.75
C ASP A 30 -12.67 3.70 2.09
N LYS A 31 -11.72 2.87 1.71
CA LYS A 31 -10.55 3.25 0.90
C LYS A 31 -10.38 2.25 -0.26
N ILE A 32 -10.06 2.76 -1.44
CA ILE A 32 -9.83 1.93 -2.62
C ILE A 32 -8.57 1.10 -2.46
N CYS A 33 -8.73 -0.20 -2.68
CA CYS A 33 -7.71 -1.23 -2.59
C CYS A 33 -8.20 -2.47 -3.35
N GLY A 34 -7.34 -3.43 -3.63
CA GLY A 34 -7.73 -4.80 -3.97
C GLY A 34 -8.27 -5.60 -2.79
N ASP A 35 -8.19 -5.04 -1.57
CA ASP A 35 -8.71 -5.63 -0.33
C ASP A 35 -7.96 -6.87 0.18
N ALA A 36 -6.86 -7.27 -0.45
CA ALA A 36 -6.00 -8.33 0.04
C ALA A 36 -5.09 -7.82 1.17
N VAL A 37 -4.97 -8.63 2.23
CA VAL A 37 -4.12 -8.41 3.40
C VAL A 37 -3.31 -9.68 3.63
N GLY A 38 -2.01 -9.60 3.44
CA GLY A 38 -1.09 -10.75 3.54
C GLY A 38 0.35 -10.31 3.74
N GLY A 39 1.27 -11.24 3.67
CA GLY A 39 2.71 -11.00 3.77
C GLY A 39 3.10 -10.19 5.01
N LYS A 40 3.80 -9.07 4.80
CA LYS A 40 4.28 -8.17 5.88
C LYS A 40 3.20 -7.68 6.83
N SER A 41 1.92 -7.64 6.39
CA SER A 41 0.83 -7.14 7.22
C SER A 41 0.51 -8.05 8.40
N LEU A 42 0.70 -9.36 8.26
CA LEU A 42 0.18 -10.36 9.20
C LEU A 42 0.86 -10.31 10.57
N SER A 43 2.19 -10.11 10.61
CA SER A 43 2.91 -9.95 11.88
C SER A 43 2.40 -8.75 12.66
N HIS A 44 2.25 -7.60 11.99
CA HIS A 44 1.74 -6.38 12.64
C HIS A 44 0.27 -6.49 13.08
N VAL A 45 -0.56 -7.20 12.29
CA VAL A 45 -1.96 -7.51 12.69
C VAL A 45 -1.99 -8.33 13.98
N SER A 46 -1.11 -9.33 14.10
CA SER A 46 -0.96 -10.14 15.31
C SER A 46 -0.40 -9.34 16.48
N GLU A 47 0.69 -8.61 16.29
CA GLU A 47 1.35 -7.82 17.33
C GLU A 47 0.48 -6.70 17.90
N LEU A 48 -0.34 -6.08 17.06
CA LEU A 48 -1.32 -5.08 17.48
C LEU A 48 -2.56 -5.71 18.14
N GLY A 49 -2.72 -7.05 18.08
CA GLY A 49 -3.82 -7.77 18.67
C GLY A 49 -5.13 -7.66 17.88
N VAL A 50 -5.04 -7.62 16.54
CA VAL A 50 -6.20 -7.52 15.63
C VAL A 50 -6.55 -8.86 14.99
N LYS A 51 -5.64 -9.87 15.04
CA LYS A 51 -5.79 -11.15 14.33
C LYS A 51 -7.10 -11.86 14.69
N ALA A 52 -7.42 -11.99 15.97
CA ALA A 52 -8.64 -12.68 16.40
C ALA A 52 -9.93 -12.01 15.91
N ASP A 53 -9.98 -10.67 15.96
CA ASP A 53 -11.13 -9.91 15.46
C ASP A 53 -11.26 -10.02 13.94
N LEU A 54 -10.14 -10.06 13.23
CA LEU A 54 -10.10 -10.26 11.78
C LEU A 54 -10.63 -11.64 11.40
N GLU A 55 -10.18 -12.68 12.08
CA GLU A 55 -10.61 -14.07 11.85
C GLU A 55 -12.09 -14.28 12.18
N ALA A 56 -12.62 -13.56 13.16
CA ALA A 56 -14.05 -13.56 13.50
C ALA A 56 -14.93 -12.76 12.51
N THR A 57 -14.32 -11.92 11.66
CA THR A 57 -15.02 -11.12 10.65
C THR A 57 -15.15 -11.92 9.35
N PRO A 58 -16.31 -11.87 8.65
CA PRO A 58 -16.42 -12.51 7.33
C PRO A 58 -15.34 -12.03 6.38
N HIS A 59 -14.56 -12.96 5.85
CA HIS A 59 -13.45 -12.72 4.94
C HIS A 59 -13.31 -13.85 3.91
N PHE A 60 -12.60 -13.59 2.83
CA PHE A 60 -12.16 -14.60 1.88
C PHE A 60 -10.77 -15.10 2.30
N ARG A 61 -10.59 -16.41 2.36
CA ARG A 61 -9.31 -17.05 2.67
C ARG A 61 -8.54 -17.31 1.38
N VAL A 62 -7.38 -16.67 1.25
CA VAL A 62 -6.54 -16.80 0.05
C VAL A 62 -5.70 -18.08 0.13
N THR A 63 -5.74 -18.89 -0.92
CA THR A 63 -4.96 -20.15 -1.05
C THR A 63 -3.95 -20.11 -2.17
N GLY A 64 -4.01 -19.13 -3.04
CA GLY A 64 -3.08 -18.97 -4.15
C GLY A 64 -3.30 -17.67 -4.90
N ILE A 65 -2.43 -17.46 -5.89
CA ILE A 65 -2.50 -16.32 -6.79
C ILE A 65 -2.48 -16.82 -8.23
N VAL A 66 -3.43 -16.41 -9.02
CA VAL A 66 -3.45 -16.68 -10.46
C VAL A 66 -2.92 -15.47 -11.21
N PHE A 67 -1.96 -15.69 -12.08
CA PHE A 67 -1.46 -14.70 -13.02
C PHE A 67 -1.85 -15.07 -14.44
N SER A 68 -2.25 -14.08 -15.28
CA SER A 68 -2.38 -14.31 -16.70
C SER A 68 -1.57 -13.32 -17.53
N SER A 69 -1.11 -13.79 -18.71
CA SER A 69 -0.44 -12.95 -19.70
C SER A 69 -1.44 -12.31 -20.65
N PRO A 70 -1.03 -11.29 -21.44
CA PRO A 70 -1.87 -10.68 -22.46
C PRO A 70 -2.43 -11.65 -23.51
N LYS A 71 -1.74 -12.76 -23.79
CA LYS A 71 -2.22 -13.83 -24.70
C LYS A 71 -3.13 -14.87 -24.04
N GLY A 72 -3.42 -14.73 -22.75
CA GLY A 72 -4.31 -15.63 -22.02
C GLY A 72 -3.64 -16.87 -21.42
N ASN A 73 -2.29 -17.02 -21.50
CA ASN A 73 -1.63 -18.04 -20.69
C ASN A 73 -1.83 -17.74 -19.21
N THR A 74 -2.04 -18.78 -18.41
CA THR A 74 -2.30 -18.66 -16.97
C THR A 74 -1.36 -19.51 -16.16
N VAL A 75 -0.97 -19.02 -14.99
CA VAL A 75 -0.23 -19.79 -14.00
C VAL A 75 -0.82 -19.56 -12.63
N ARG A 76 -1.09 -20.64 -11.91
CA ARG A 76 -1.48 -20.62 -10.51
C ARG A 76 -0.23 -20.81 -9.65
N VAL A 77 -0.04 -19.91 -8.70
CA VAL A 77 1.00 -19.99 -7.69
C VAL A 77 0.30 -20.29 -6.36
N PRO A 78 0.36 -21.53 -5.85
CA PRO A 78 -0.23 -21.89 -4.57
C PRO A 78 0.52 -21.18 -3.44
N LEU A 79 -0.18 -20.81 -2.38
CA LEU A 79 0.45 -20.44 -1.11
C LEU A 79 0.79 -21.69 -0.33
N PRO A 80 1.82 -21.66 0.57
CA PRO A 80 2.18 -22.82 1.38
C PRO A 80 0.97 -23.35 2.17
N GLU A 81 0.74 -24.66 2.13
CA GLU A 81 -0.43 -25.29 2.78
C GLU A 81 -0.45 -25.02 4.29
N ASP A 82 0.71 -25.16 4.94
CA ASP A 82 0.87 -24.86 6.37
C ASP A 82 0.48 -23.43 6.74
N ASP A 83 0.80 -22.44 5.88
CA ASP A 83 0.43 -21.05 6.11
C ASP A 83 -1.07 -20.84 5.90
N VAL A 84 -1.67 -21.53 4.93
CA VAL A 84 -3.12 -21.51 4.70
C VAL A 84 -3.87 -22.10 5.88
N GLU A 85 -3.40 -23.26 6.41
CA GLU A 85 -4.00 -23.90 7.56
C GLU A 85 -3.92 -23.07 8.84
N ARG A 86 -2.77 -22.40 9.07
CA ARG A 86 -2.56 -21.51 10.22
C ARG A 86 -3.18 -20.12 10.05
N MET A 87 -3.87 -19.86 8.95
CA MET A 87 -4.40 -18.54 8.60
C MET A 87 -3.30 -17.47 8.51
N GLU A 88 -2.14 -17.86 8.01
CA GLU A 88 -0.96 -17.00 7.82
C GLU A 88 -0.67 -16.69 6.35
N ALA A 89 -1.41 -17.31 5.43
CA ALA A 89 -1.26 -17.07 4.00
C ALA A 89 -1.83 -15.71 3.54
N GLY A 90 -2.96 -15.29 4.13
CA GLY A 90 -3.58 -14.01 3.86
C GLY A 90 -5.10 -14.05 3.80
N TYR A 91 -5.67 -12.87 3.87
CA TYR A 91 -7.11 -12.63 3.86
C TYR A 91 -7.45 -11.64 2.75
N ALA A 92 -8.66 -11.73 2.22
CA ALA A 92 -9.24 -10.64 1.46
C ALA A 92 -10.59 -10.27 2.07
N LEU A 93 -10.73 -8.99 2.41
CA LEU A 93 -11.95 -8.41 2.99
C LEU A 93 -12.00 -6.91 2.70
N PRO A 94 -13.19 -6.30 2.60
CA PRO A 94 -13.31 -4.89 2.30
C PRO A 94 -12.51 -4.01 3.26
N ARG A 95 -11.75 -3.06 2.72
CA ARG A 95 -10.93 -2.13 3.50
C ARG A 95 -11.72 -1.36 4.56
N ALA A 96 -13.02 -1.12 4.33
CA ALA A 96 -13.87 -0.54 5.36
C ALA A 96 -13.93 -1.40 6.63
N GLN A 97 -13.90 -2.71 6.49
CA GLN A 97 -13.87 -3.66 7.62
C GLN A 97 -12.48 -3.75 8.21
N PHE A 98 -11.46 -4.10 7.41
CA PHE A 98 -10.08 -4.24 7.87
C PHE A 98 -9.57 -2.98 8.59
N ASP A 99 -9.69 -1.82 7.93
CA ASP A 99 -9.21 -0.57 8.51
C ASP A 99 -9.97 -0.22 9.80
N SER A 100 -11.27 -0.56 9.91
CA SER A 100 -12.07 -0.33 11.13
C SER A 100 -11.60 -1.19 12.29
N LEU A 101 -11.31 -2.47 12.05
CA LEU A 101 -10.74 -3.35 13.09
C LEU A 101 -9.43 -2.78 13.63
N LEU A 102 -8.52 -2.44 12.73
CA LEU A 102 -7.22 -1.87 13.08
C LEU A 102 -7.36 -0.53 13.82
N PHE A 103 -8.22 0.37 13.31
CA PHE A 103 -8.47 1.67 13.93
C PHE A 103 -9.06 1.54 15.32
N ASN A 104 -10.08 0.70 15.52
CA ASN A 104 -10.73 0.48 16.82
C ASN A 104 -9.74 -0.08 17.84
N ARG A 105 -8.91 -1.04 17.44
CA ARG A 105 -7.86 -1.59 18.30
C ARG A 105 -6.85 -0.51 18.71
N CYS A 106 -6.35 0.25 17.74
CA CYS A 106 -5.40 1.32 18.00
C CYS A 106 -6.01 2.44 18.86
N GLN A 107 -7.29 2.77 18.63
CA GLN A 107 -8.01 3.72 19.47
C GLN A 107 -8.06 3.25 20.95
N ALA A 108 -8.31 1.97 21.20
CA ALA A 108 -8.29 1.41 22.55
C ALA A 108 -6.91 1.53 23.19
N LEU A 109 -5.83 1.19 22.45
CA LEU A 109 -4.46 1.33 22.92
C LEU A 109 -4.11 2.79 23.25
N VAL A 110 -4.42 3.72 22.35
CA VAL A 110 -4.15 5.15 22.52
C VAL A 110 -4.86 5.71 23.76
N ARG A 111 -6.15 5.38 23.97
CA ARG A 111 -6.91 5.81 25.14
C ARG A 111 -6.36 5.18 26.43
N GLY A 112 -5.98 3.89 26.38
CA GLY A 112 -5.38 3.20 27.52
C GLY A 112 -4.05 3.82 27.97
N ALA A 113 -3.29 4.41 27.05
CA ALA A 113 -2.05 5.16 27.33
C ALA A 113 -2.29 6.66 27.68
N GLY A 114 -3.52 7.09 27.92
CA GLY A 114 -3.85 8.47 28.24
C GLY A 114 -3.81 9.43 27.03
N GLY A 115 -3.81 8.90 25.82
CA GLY A 115 -3.88 9.66 24.59
C GLY A 115 -5.31 10.02 24.17
N SER A 116 -5.46 10.68 23.03
CA SER A 116 -6.73 11.17 22.52
C SER A 116 -6.88 10.93 21.02
N ILE A 117 -8.14 10.84 20.54
CA ILE A 117 -8.46 10.69 19.13
C ILE A 117 -9.47 11.77 18.73
N ILE A 118 -9.20 12.44 17.60
CA ILE A 118 -10.11 13.39 16.97
C ILE A 118 -10.49 12.82 15.61
N GLN A 119 -11.77 12.55 15.39
CA GLN A 119 -12.35 12.24 14.09
C GLN A 119 -13.03 13.48 13.52
N GLY A 120 -13.07 13.60 12.18
CA GLY A 120 -13.54 14.82 11.50
C GLY A 120 -12.56 16.00 11.58
N GLY A 121 -11.28 15.70 11.92
CA GLY A 121 -10.21 16.71 12.03
C GLY A 121 -9.37 16.81 10.75
N ASP A 122 -9.51 17.88 10.00
CA ASP A 122 -8.76 18.14 8.77
C ASP A 122 -7.50 18.96 9.08
N VAL A 123 -6.33 18.34 9.05
CA VAL A 123 -5.03 19.03 9.24
C VAL A 123 -4.81 20.03 8.11
N ARG A 124 -4.64 21.28 8.45
CA ARG A 124 -4.51 22.41 7.51
C ARG A 124 -3.07 22.84 7.30
N THR A 125 -2.33 22.98 8.37
CA THR A 125 -0.98 23.55 8.37
C THR A 125 -0.10 22.85 9.38
N VAL A 126 1.17 22.65 9.04
CA VAL A 126 2.23 22.26 9.96
C VAL A 126 2.90 23.54 10.46
N LEU A 127 3.08 23.65 11.76
CA LEU A 127 3.80 24.74 12.41
C LEU A 127 5.25 24.30 12.63
N PHE A 128 6.16 25.18 12.33
CA PHE A 128 7.59 25.00 12.55
C PHE A 128 8.07 25.99 13.60
N ASP A 129 9.02 25.55 14.40
CA ASP A 129 9.78 26.42 15.28
C ASP A 129 10.95 27.00 14.48
N ASP A 130 11.08 28.31 14.43
CA ASP A 130 12.09 29.02 13.64
C ASP A 130 13.50 28.97 14.30
N GLY A 131 13.74 28.01 15.19
CA GLY A 131 15.09 27.59 15.59
C GLY A 131 15.85 28.58 16.49
N ALA A 132 15.16 29.39 17.30
CA ALA A 132 15.83 30.28 18.25
C ALA A 132 16.43 29.54 19.49
N GLY A 133 16.88 28.28 19.36
CA GLY A 133 17.40 27.56 20.49
C GLY A 133 17.91 26.13 20.29
N GLY A 134 18.10 25.66 19.07
CA GLY A 134 18.58 24.28 18.78
C GLY A 134 20.01 24.26 18.27
N GLU A 135 20.80 23.28 18.73
CA GLU A 135 22.12 22.98 18.19
C GLU A 135 22.06 22.74 16.68
N ASP A 136 23.05 23.28 15.97
CA ASP A 136 23.23 23.18 14.52
C ASP A 136 23.21 21.70 14.05
N PRO A 137 22.30 21.27 13.20
CA PRO A 137 22.23 19.89 12.73
C PRO A 137 23.25 19.63 11.61
N GLY A 138 24.51 19.86 11.81
CA GLY A 138 25.63 19.44 10.96
C GLY A 138 25.53 19.82 9.47
N GLU A 139 26.64 20.21 8.86
CA GLU A 139 26.74 20.58 7.44
C GLU A 139 26.10 19.54 6.51
N GLY A 140 24.99 19.90 5.85
CA GLY A 140 24.36 19.10 4.79
C GLY A 140 22.85 18.91 4.85
N SER A 141 22.19 19.20 5.96
CA SER A 141 20.71 19.20 6.02
C SER A 141 20.18 20.63 5.93
N GLY A 142 19.70 21.04 4.77
CA GLY A 142 19.11 22.37 4.56
C GLY A 142 17.83 22.64 5.35
N ASP A 143 17.60 21.96 6.46
CA ASP A 143 16.36 22.05 7.22
C ASP A 143 16.61 22.16 8.74
N ALA A 144 16.95 23.37 9.16
CA ALA A 144 17.13 23.70 10.59
C ALA A 144 15.78 23.80 11.35
N ARG A 145 14.64 23.77 10.65
CA ARG A 145 13.33 23.95 11.27
C ARG A 145 12.83 22.67 11.92
N HIS A 146 12.35 22.76 13.16
CA HIS A 146 11.72 21.67 13.88
C HIS A 146 10.19 21.78 13.79
N ALA A 147 9.49 20.68 13.54
CA ALA A 147 8.02 20.68 13.58
C ALA A 147 7.54 20.85 15.03
N ALA A 148 6.87 21.95 15.32
CA ALA A 148 6.38 22.31 16.65
C ALA A 148 4.91 21.93 16.87
N GLY A 149 4.12 21.76 15.80
CA GLY A 149 2.70 21.46 15.94
C GLY A 149 1.93 21.50 14.62
N ILE A 150 0.62 21.49 14.74
CA ILE A 150 -0.31 21.49 13.61
C ILE A 150 -1.55 22.35 13.90
N ILE A 151 -2.11 22.96 12.86
CA ILE A 151 -3.44 23.55 12.88
C ILE A 151 -4.43 22.57 12.27
N VAL A 152 -5.51 22.28 12.97
CA VAL A 152 -6.55 21.31 12.61
C VAL A 152 -7.90 22.02 12.56
N ARG A 153 -8.63 21.86 11.46
CA ARG A 153 -10.03 22.27 11.35
C ARG A 153 -10.94 21.11 11.74
N ILE A 154 -11.76 21.28 12.74
CA ILE A 154 -12.68 20.29 13.30
C ILE A 154 -14.12 20.72 12.98
N GLY A 155 -14.95 19.80 12.48
CA GLY A 155 -16.36 20.11 12.15
C GLY A 155 -16.63 20.54 10.71
N GLY A 156 -15.77 20.10 9.77
CA GLY A 156 -15.97 20.32 8.32
C GLY A 156 -15.53 21.71 7.81
N ARG A 157 -16.10 22.18 6.68
CA ARG A 157 -15.63 23.39 5.98
C ARG A 157 -15.75 24.68 6.83
N ASN A 158 -16.76 24.76 7.67
CA ASN A 158 -17.03 25.91 8.55
C ASN A 158 -16.63 25.62 10.00
N GLY A 159 -15.85 24.57 10.23
CA GLY A 159 -15.44 24.13 11.55
C GLY A 159 -14.42 25.06 12.21
N GLU A 160 -14.26 24.91 13.51
CA GLU A 160 -13.30 25.62 14.34
C GLU A 160 -11.87 25.17 14.03
N GLU A 161 -10.93 26.09 13.96
CA GLU A 161 -9.50 25.80 13.88
C GLU A 161 -8.90 25.75 15.29
N ARG A 162 -8.20 24.65 15.58
CA ARG A 162 -7.47 24.43 16.83
C ARG A 162 -6.01 24.14 16.54
N THR A 163 -5.15 24.66 17.37
CA THR A 163 -3.71 24.39 17.32
C THR A 163 -3.35 23.33 18.33
N PHE A 164 -2.55 22.36 17.89
CA PHE A 164 -1.98 21.32 18.75
C PHE A 164 -0.47 21.33 18.61
N TYR A 165 0.23 21.21 19.71
CA TYR A 165 1.69 21.17 19.79
C TYR A 165 2.17 19.77 20.15
N SER A 166 3.28 19.33 19.56
CA SER A 166 3.90 18.05 19.85
C SER A 166 5.41 18.13 19.60
N ARG A 167 6.17 17.25 20.25
CA ARG A 167 7.60 17.10 19.98
C ARG A 167 7.89 16.36 18.70
N GLU A 168 7.00 15.43 18.34
CA GLU A 168 7.13 14.57 17.16
C GLU A 168 5.80 14.52 16.42
N LEU A 169 5.86 14.47 15.11
CA LEU A 169 4.73 14.43 14.23
C LEU A 169 4.87 13.28 13.22
N VAL A 170 3.88 12.39 13.18
CA VAL A 170 3.81 11.33 12.18
C VAL A 170 2.81 11.68 11.09
N GLY A 171 3.30 11.89 9.87
CA GLY A 171 2.48 12.12 8.70
C GLY A 171 1.96 10.83 8.10
N ALA A 172 0.67 10.54 8.26
CA ALA A 172 0.03 9.27 7.87
C ALA A 172 -1.30 9.45 7.11
N ALA A 173 -1.54 10.62 6.51
CA ALA A 173 -2.82 10.92 5.85
C ALA A 173 -2.90 10.48 4.37
N GLY A 174 -2.08 9.51 3.96
CA GLY A 174 -2.09 8.98 2.60
C GLY A 174 -1.47 9.93 1.56
N TYR A 175 -1.80 9.73 0.29
CA TYR A 175 -1.16 10.45 -0.83
C TYR A 175 -1.38 11.96 -0.86
N ARG A 176 -2.36 12.49 -0.12
CA ARG A 176 -2.64 13.93 0.04
C ARG A 176 -2.25 14.45 1.41
N CYS A 177 -1.36 13.76 2.12
CA CYS A 177 -0.96 14.12 3.47
C CYS A 177 -0.42 15.57 3.54
N PRO A 178 -1.04 16.47 4.33
CA PRO A 178 -0.55 17.85 4.48
C PRO A 178 0.84 17.91 5.10
N VAL A 179 1.14 16.98 6.02
CA VAL A 179 2.47 16.85 6.64
C VAL A 179 3.52 16.43 5.60
N ALA A 180 3.18 15.46 4.73
CA ALA A 180 4.07 15.09 3.63
C ALA A 180 4.32 16.26 2.65
N ARG A 181 3.30 17.07 2.39
CA ARG A 181 3.45 18.27 1.57
C ARG A 181 4.45 19.24 2.17
N SER A 182 4.38 19.49 3.47
CA SER A 182 5.33 20.36 4.16
C SER A 182 6.76 19.84 4.08
N VAL A 183 6.97 18.51 4.15
CA VAL A 183 8.30 17.88 3.98
C VAL A 183 8.79 18.00 2.54
N VAL A 184 7.95 17.68 1.56
CA VAL A 184 8.37 17.48 0.17
C VAL A 184 8.45 18.81 -0.60
N GLU A 185 7.40 19.63 -0.55
CA GLU A 185 7.33 20.87 -1.33
C GLU A 185 8.11 22.00 -0.68
N SER A 186 8.02 22.13 0.66
CA SER A 186 8.64 23.25 1.37
C SER A 186 10.13 23.05 1.62
N SER A 187 10.57 21.83 1.88
CA SER A 187 11.95 21.56 2.28
C SER A 187 12.84 21.12 1.13
N TYR A 188 12.27 20.43 0.13
CA TYR A 188 13.06 19.81 -0.95
C TYR A 188 12.65 20.27 -2.35
N SER A 189 11.69 21.17 -2.46
CA SER A 189 11.21 21.71 -3.75
C SER A 189 10.78 20.63 -4.74
N GLU A 190 10.32 19.47 -4.24
CA GLU A 190 9.78 18.41 -5.07
C GLU A 190 8.25 18.56 -5.23
N PRO A 191 7.67 18.28 -6.41
CA PRO A 191 6.23 18.27 -6.54
C PRO A 191 5.62 17.14 -5.70
N MET A 192 4.55 17.43 -4.95
CA MET A 192 3.86 16.42 -4.15
C MET A 192 3.35 15.27 -5.05
N MET A 193 2.94 15.56 -6.26
CA MET A 193 2.48 14.58 -7.23
C MET A 193 3.36 14.58 -8.48
N ASP A 194 4.11 13.49 -8.67
CA ASP A 194 4.82 13.16 -9.90
C ASP A 194 4.08 12.00 -10.60
N ARG A 195 3.39 12.29 -11.70
CA ARG A 195 2.48 11.34 -12.37
C ARG A 195 3.17 10.10 -12.93
N ASP A 196 4.46 10.15 -13.20
CA ASP A 196 5.24 8.98 -13.63
C ASP A 196 5.58 8.03 -12.45
N HIS A 197 5.41 8.52 -11.22
CA HIS A 197 5.59 7.79 -9.98
C HIS A 197 4.28 7.57 -9.19
N TYR A 198 3.15 7.64 -9.88
CA TYR A 198 1.82 7.37 -9.32
C TYR A 198 1.04 6.41 -10.18
N CYS A 199 0.29 5.52 -9.54
CA CYS A 199 -0.72 4.70 -10.18
C CYS A 199 -2.10 5.35 -10.01
N GLY A 200 -2.88 5.39 -11.07
CA GLY A 200 -4.32 5.51 -10.95
C GLY A 200 -4.92 4.13 -10.73
N GLY A 201 -5.77 4.00 -9.73
CA GLY A 201 -6.55 2.79 -9.47
C GLY A 201 -8.04 3.08 -9.61
N TYR A 202 -8.79 2.14 -10.12
CA TYR A 202 -10.24 2.16 -10.19
C TYR A 202 -10.79 0.80 -9.79
N ARG A 203 -11.84 0.75 -8.93
CA ARG A 203 -12.39 -0.47 -8.38
C ARG A 203 -13.91 -0.40 -8.29
N GLU A 204 -14.53 -1.56 -8.51
CA GLU A 204 -15.94 -1.86 -8.27
C GLU A 204 -16.06 -3.17 -7.49
N TYR A 205 -17.15 -3.35 -6.72
CA TYR A 205 -17.55 -4.68 -6.26
C TYR A 205 -18.57 -5.26 -7.21
N TRP A 206 -18.44 -6.57 -7.46
CA TRP A 206 -19.35 -7.33 -8.32
C TRP A 206 -19.84 -8.57 -7.60
N ARG A 207 -21.05 -8.99 -7.91
CA ARG A 207 -21.64 -10.26 -7.46
C ARG A 207 -21.76 -11.21 -8.62
N ASN A 208 -21.82 -12.52 -8.30
CA ASN A 208 -22.06 -13.59 -9.27
C ASN A 208 -21.05 -13.61 -10.41
N VAL A 209 -19.79 -13.26 -10.13
CA VAL A 209 -18.69 -13.42 -11.10
C VAL A 209 -18.33 -14.90 -11.15
N LYS A 210 -18.53 -15.54 -12.31
CA LYS A 210 -18.28 -16.96 -12.50
C LYS A 210 -16.83 -17.35 -12.16
N GLY A 211 -16.68 -18.36 -11.29
CA GLY A 211 -15.39 -18.83 -10.78
C GLY A 211 -14.90 -18.09 -9.53
N CYS A 212 -15.75 -17.24 -8.93
CA CYS A 212 -15.46 -16.51 -7.70
C CYS A 212 -16.59 -16.62 -6.65
N GLU A 213 -17.30 -17.75 -6.65
CA GLU A 213 -18.48 -17.94 -5.80
C GLU A 213 -18.15 -18.34 -4.36
N ALA A 214 -16.99 -18.99 -4.16
CA ALA A 214 -16.56 -19.50 -2.86
C ALA A 214 -15.99 -18.40 -1.95
N ASN A 215 -15.87 -18.69 -0.66
CA ASN A 215 -15.21 -17.85 0.33
C ASN A 215 -13.75 -18.26 0.63
N VAL A 216 -13.21 -19.18 -0.16
CA VAL A 216 -11.82 -19.66 -0.11
C VAL A 216 -11.34 -19.96 -1.53
N GLY A 217 -10.12 -19.60 -1.86
CA GLY A 217 -9.54 -19.83 -3.19
C GLY A 217 -8.45 -18.82 -3.54
N ASP A 218 -8.37 -18.50 -4.80
CA ASP A 218 -7.29 -17.69 -5.35
C ASP A 218 -7.72 -16.23 -5.58
N ILE A 219 -6.77 -15.32 -5.44
CA ILE A 219 -6.86 -13.96 -6.00
C ILE A 219 -6.24 -13.97 -7.40
N GLU A 220 -6.75 -13.14 -8.29
CA GLU A 220 -6.34 -13.17 -9.70
C GLU A 220 -5.78 -11.82 -10.15
N ILE A 221 -4.62 -11.85 -10.82
CA ILE A 221 -3.92 -10.69 -11.40
C ILE A 221 -3.71 -10.94 -12.90
N HIS A 222 -4.30 -10.10 -13.72
CA HIS A 222 -4.32 -10.29 -15.16
C HIS A 222 -3.62 -9.14 -15.90
N PHE A 223 -2.55 -9.48 -16.64
CA PHE A 223 -1.90 -8.53 -17.53
C PHE A 223 -2.63 -8.47 -18.85
N VAL A 224 -3.25 -7.34 -19.13
CA VAL A 224 -4.01 -7.09 -20.36
C VAL A 224 -3.29 -6.04 -21.20
N ASP A 225 -3.15 -6.24 -22.51
CA ASP A 225 -2.40 -5.34 -23.40
C ASP A 225 -2.81 -3.87 -23.31
N SER A 226 -4.10 -3.60 -23.15
CA SER A 226 -4.62 -2.23 -23.00
C SER A 226 -4.26 -1.58 -21.66
N VAL A 227 -3.77 -2.35 -20.67
CA VAL A 227 -3.57 -1.95 -19.27
C VAL A 227 -2.09 -1.95 -18.86
N ILE A 228 -1.24 -2.80 -19.48
CA ILE A 228 0.18 -2.86 -19.09
C ILE A 228 0.88 -1.49 -19.23
N PRO A 229 1.78 -1.17 -18.28
CA PRO A 229 2.44 -1.96 -17.23
C PRO A 229 1.64 -2.13 -15.93
N GLY A 230 0.35 -1.84 -15.92
CA GLY A 230 -0.58 -2.16 -14.84
C GLY A 230 -1.24 -3.53 -15.07
N TYR A 231 -2.31 -3.78 -14.33
CA TYR A 231 -3.06 -5.04 -14.39
C TYR A 231 -4.55 -4.84 -14.06
N PHE A 232 -5.35 -5.80 -14.43
CA PHE A 232 -6.74 -6.00 -14.04
C PHE A 232 -6.76 -7.08 -12.96
N TRP A 233 -7.57 -6.95 -11.91
CA TRP A 233 -7.63 -7.92 -10.83
C TRP A 233 -9.06 -8.37 -10.51
N LEU A 234 -9.16 -9.60 -10.03
CA LEU A 234 -10.35 -10.19 -9.45
C LEU A 234 -9.98 -10.75 -8.07
N PHE A 235 -10.35 -10.05 -7.01
CA PHE A 235 -10.08 -10.46 -5.64
C PHE A 235 -11.39 -10.72 -4.92
N PRO A 236 -11.80 -12.00 -4.77
CA PRO A 236 -12.95 -12.33 -3.95
C PRO A 236 -12.73 -11.81 -2.52
N VAL A 237 -13.74 -11.23 -1.91
CA VAL A 237 -13.68 -10.64 -0.55
C VAL A 237 -14.65 -11.27 0.42
N SER A 238 -15.63 -12.01 -0.11
CA SER A 238 -16.56 -12.87 0.63
C SER A 238 -17.29 -13.77 -0.39
N GLU A 239 -18.11 -14.66 0.10
CA GLU A 239 -18.98 -15.48 -0.76
C GLU A 239 -19.75 -14.62 -1.76
N ASN A 240 -19.61 -14.93 -3.04
CA ASN A 240 -20.25 -14.23 -4.17
C ASN A 240 -19.97 -12.72 -4.29
N VAL A 241 -18.94 -12.18 -3.63
CA VAL A 241 -18.56 -10.77 -3.79
C VAL A 241 -17.08 -10.66 -4.17
N VAL A 242 -16.82 -9.99 -5.28
CA VAL A 242 -15.48 -9.81 -5.84
C VAL A 242 -15.15 -8.34 -5.93
N ASN A 243 -13.97 -7.98 -5.44
CA ASN A 243 -13.33 -6.70 -5.74
C ASN A 243 -12.72 -6.80 -7.13
N VAL A 244 -13.29 -6.08 -8.08
CA VAL A 244 -12.83 -6.02 -9.48
C VAL A 244 -12.21 -4.66 -9.72
N GLY A 245 -10.99 -4.65 -10.20
CA GLY A 245 -10.36 -3.36 -10.43
C GLY A 245 -9.24 -3.37 -11.46
N ILE A 246 -8.74 -2.18 -11.71
CA ILE A 246 -7.73 -1.90 -12.70
C ILE A 246 -6.78 -0.81 -12.21
N GLY A 247 -5.49 -0.99 -12.44
CA GLY A 247 -4.47 -0.01 -12.10
C GLY A 247 -3.50 0.25 -13.24
N MET A 248 -3.09 1.51 -13.42
CA MET A 248 -2.11 1.89 -14.43
C MET A 248 -1.34 3.15 -14.03
N VAL A 249 -0.08 3.26 -14.47
CA VAL A 249 0.75 4.46 -14.26
C VAL A 249 0.08 5.70 -14.85
N MET A 250 -0.09 6.75 -14.04
CA MET A 250 -0.86 7.93 -14.41
C MET A 250 -0.25 8.69 -15.60
N GLY A 251 1.07 8.83 -15.67
CA GLY A 251 1.75 9.46 -16.81
C GLY A 251 1.49 8.74 -18.14
N LEU A 252 1.25 7.42 -18.11
CA LEU A 252 0.87 6.65 -19.30
C LEU A 252 -0.61 6.81 -19.64
N LEU A 253 -1.49 6.85 -18.65
CA LEU A 253 -2.91 7.16 -18.86
C LEU A 253 -3.09 8.49 -19.60
N ASP A 254 -2.33 9.52 -19.17
CA ASP A 254 -2.36 10.84 -19.81
C ASP A 254 -1.86 10.79 -21.26
N LYS A 255 -0.68 10.18 -21.48
CA LYS A 255 -0.10 10.04 -22.82
C LYS A 255 -1.01 9.28 -23.79
N GLN A 256 -1.73 8.27 -23.28
CA GLN A 256 -2.63 7.45 -24.08
C GLN A 256 -4.07 7.99 -24.08
N LYS A 257 -4.36 9.09 -23.37
CA LYS A 257 -5.70 9.67 -23.22
C LYS A 257 -6.76 8.65 -22.76
N LYS A 258 -6.35 7.68 -21.92
CA LYS A 258 -7.22 6.61 -21.43
C LYS A 258 -7.86 6.98 -20.09
N LYS A 259 -9.04 6.40 -19.82
CA LYS A 259 -9.76 6.50 -18.55
C LYS A 259 -9.94 5.11 -17.97
N LEU A 260 -9.51 4.88 -16.74
CA LEU A 260 -9.56 3.55 -16.08
C LEU A 260 -10.96 2.95 -16.07
N LYS A 261 -12.01 3.74 -15.77
CA LYS A 261 -13.39 3.26 -15.81
C LYS A 261 -13.78 2.68 -17.18
N ALA A 262 -13.42 3.37 -18.25
CA ALA A 262 -13.72 2.90 -19.62
C ALA A 262 -12.89 1.65 -19.98
N LEU A 263 -11.61 1.59 -19.56
CA LEU A 263 -10.76 0.42 -19.74
C LEU A 263 -11.28 -0.79 -19.00
N GLN A 264 -11.72 -0.63 -17.74
CA GLN A 264 -12.31 -1.73 -16.97
C GLN A 264 -13.59 -2.25 -17.61
N ALA A 265 -14.47 -1.35 -18.02
CA ALA A 265 -15.71 -1.72 -18.69
C ALA A 265 -15.45 -2.48 -20.01
N ASP A 266 -14.45 -2.05 -20.78
CA ASP A 266 -14.04 -2.72 -22.02
C ASP A 266 -13.47 -4.12 -21.75
N VAL A 267 -12.60 -4.27 -20.74
CA VAL A 267 -12.06 -5.59 -20.34
C VAL A 267 -13.17 -6.53 -19.90
N ILE A 268 -14.11 -6.07 -19.08
CA ILE A 268 -15.24 -6.89 -18.61
C ILE A 268 -16.13 -7.33 -19.78
N ALA A 269 -16.47 -6.41 -20.68
CA ALA A 269 -17.45 -6.68 -21.74
C ALA A 269 -16.87 -7.45 -22.93
N ASN A 270 -15.58 -7.21 -23.28
CA ASN A 270 -15.05 -7.63 -24.57
C ASN A 270 -13.87 -8.60 -24.48
N HIS A 271 -13.15 -8.66 -23.33
CA HIS A 271 -11.96 -9.51 -23.25
C HIS A 271 -12.36 -11.00 -23.19
N PRO A 272 -11.78 -11.88 -24.02
CA PRO A 272 -12.17 -13.29 -24.14
C PRO A 272 -12.15 -14.07 -22.82
N MET A 273 -11.24 -13.75 -21.91
CA MET A 273 -11.13 -14.41 -20.60
C MET A 273 -12.25 -13.99 -19.62
N PHE A 274 -12.88 -12.83 -19.81
CA PHE A 274 -13.76 -12.25 -18.79
C PHE A 274 -15.22 -12.12 -19.23
N LYS A 275 -15.52 -11.84 -20.50
CA LYS A 275 -16.87 -11.59 -20.98
C LYS A 275 -17.91 -12.64 -20.52
N ASP A 276 -17.53 -13.92 -20.55
CA ASP A 276 -18.44 -15.02 -20.16
C ASP A 276 -18.51 -15.18 -18.62
N ARG A 277 -17.49 -14.72 -17.90
CA ARG A 277 -17.46 -14.71 -16.42
C ARG A 277 -18.37 -13.63 -15.85
N PHE A 278 -18.55 -12.54 -16.57
CA PHE A 278 -19.39 -11.40 -16.16
C PHE A 278 -20.76 -11.37 -16.82
N ALA A 279 -21.13 -12.38 -17.63
CA ALA A 279 -22.40 -12.39 -18.37
C ALA A 279 -23.64 -12.26 -17.46
N GLU A 280 -23.59 -12.87 -16.28
CA GLU A 280 -24.68 -12.84 -15.27
C GLU A 280 -24.25 -12.06 -14.00
N ALA A 281 -23.09 -11.41 -14.04
CA ALA A 281 -22.58 -10.68 -12.89
C ALA A 281 -23.22 -9.29 -12.76
N GLU A 282 -23.38 -8.84 -11.52
CA GLU A 282 -23.99 -7.57 -11.18
C GLU A 282 -23.05 -6.67 -10.40
N MET A 283 -22.87 -5.43 -10.87
CA MET A 283 -22.10 -4.44 -10.12
C MET A 283 -22.86 -3.98 -8.87
N VAL A 284 -22.20 -3.98 -7.72
CA VAL A 284 -22.77 -3.46 -6.48
C VAL A 284 -22.92 -1.94 -6.58
N PRO A 285 -24.15 -1.39 -6.48
CA PRO A 285 -24.40 0.04 -6.61
C PRO A 285 -23.57 0.87 -5.63
N GLY A 286 -23.00 2.00 -6.10
CA GLY A 286 -22.20 2.90 -5.27
C GLY A 286 -20.80 2.41 -4.90
N SER A 287 -20.41 1.22 -5.35
CA SER A 287 -19.07 0.66 -5.06
C SER A 287 -17.94 1.23 -5.92
N ALA A 288 -18.28 1.81 -7.06
CA ALA A 288 -17.31 2.37 -8.01
C ALA A 288 -16.54 3.53 -7.43
N LYS A 289 -15.20 3.40 -7.35
CA LYS A 289 -14.31 4.45 -6.81
C LYS A 289 -12.97 4.50 -7.54
N GLY A 290 -12.40 5.70 -7.68
CA GLY A 290 -11.06 5.94 -8.21
C GLY A 290 -10.10 6.48 -7.15
N TRP A 291 -8.82 6.11 -7.19
CA TRP A 291 -7.78 6.54 -6.24
C TRP A 291 -6.44 6.75 -6.90
N GLN A 292 -5.52 7.34 -6.15
CA GLN A 292 -4.14 7.56 -6.57
C GLN A 292 -3.19 6.90 -5.56
N LEU A 293 -2.22 6.16 -6.09
CA LEU A 293 -1.31 5.31 -5.35
C LEU A 293 0.12 5.80 -5.60
N PRO A 294 0.80 6.42 -4.60
CA PRO A 294 2.17 6.91 -4.75
C PRO A 294 3.17 5.76 -4.62
N PHE A 295 3.97 5.55 -5.66
CA PHE A 295 4.97 4.50 -5.68
C PHE A 295 6.22 4.82 -4.87
N GLY A 296 6.78 3.79 -4.24
CA GLY A 296 8.11 3.77 -3.62
C GLY A 296 9.27 3.68 -4.61
N SER A 297 9.04 4.07 -5.86
CA SER A 297 10.06 4.05 -6.90
C SER A 297 11.11 5.13 -6.70
N PRO A 298 12.39 4.87 -7.06
CA PRO A 298 13.45 5.86 -7.01
C PRO A 298 13.12 7.14 -7.79
N ARG A 299 13.34 8.31 -7.18
CA ARG A 299 13.07 9.61 -7.80
C ARG A 299 14.23 10.11 -8.65
N LYS A 300 15.47 9.81 -8.24
CA LYS A 300 16.68 10.18 -8.98
C LYS A 300 17.32 8.94 -9.60
N LYS A 301 17.46 8.92 -10.91
CA LYS A 301 18.07 7.79 -11.63
C LYS A 301 19.51 7.48 -11.20
N SER A 302 20.26 8.50 -10.81
CA SER A 302 21.69 8.39 -10.45
C SER A 302 21.95 7.79 -9.07
N SER A 303 21.01 7.85 -8.14
CA SER A 303 21.24 7.47 -6.75
C SER A 303 20.32 6.38 -6.21
N ASN A 304 19.35 5.90 -7.00
CA ASN A 304 18.30 4.97 -6.55
C ASN A 304 17.61 5.41 -5.26
N GLN A 305 17.61 6.70 -4.95
CA GLN A 305 17.01 7.20 -3.71
C GLN A 305 15.50 7.42 -3.85
N PRO A 306 14.74 7.15 -2.78
CA PRO A 306 13.31 7.40 -2.74
C PRO A 306 13.03 8.89 -2.58
N ARG A 307 11.74 9.22 -2.54
CA ARG A 307 11.28 10.49 -1.99
C ARG A 307 11.66 10.58 -0.51
N ARG A 308 11.97 11.78 -0.05
CA ARG A 308 12.22 12.04 1.37
C ARG A 308 11.00 11.69 2.23
N SER A 309 11.25 11.00 3.34
CA SER A 309 10.22 10.50 4.27
C SER A 309 10.35 11.06 5.68
N SER A 310 11.30 11.95 5.93
CA SER A 310 11.48 12.58 7.24
C SER A 310 12.09 13.98 7.16
N MET A 311 11.87 14.76 8.18
CA MET A 311 12.57 15.97 8.54
C MET A 311 12.55 16.14 10.06
N ASN A 312 13.21 17.15 10.59
CA ASN A 312 13.32 17.37 12.04
C ASN A 312 11.93 17.44 12.69
N GLY A 313 11.67 16.55 13.64
CA GLY A 313 10.36 16.38 14.30
C GLY A 313 9.28 15.73 13.46
N ILE A 314 9.55 15.28 12.22
CA ILE A 314 8.57 14.64 11.34
C ILE A 314 9.06 13.29 10.83
N ARG A 315 8.16 12.30 10.82
CA ARG A 315 8.30 11.02 10.11
C ARG A 315 7.07 10.75 9.28
N LEU A 316 7.25 10.37 8.00
CA LEU A 316 6.17 10.02 7.08
C LEU A 316 6.05 8.49 6.97
N VAL A 317 4.83 7.97 6.90
CA VAL A 317 4.57 6.53 6.84
C VAL A 317 3.63 6.15 5.68
N GLY A 318 3.80 4.98 5.12
CA GLY A 318 2.94 4.43 4.08
C GLY A 318 2.83 5.32 2.84
N ASP A 319 1.61 5.56 2.36
CA ASP A 319 1.36 6.38 1.16
C ASP A 319 1.82 7.84 1.34
N ALA A 320 1.86 8.36 2.58
CA ALA A 320 2.39 9.71 2.83
C ALA A 320 3.90 9.80 2.55
N ALA A 321 4.63 8.70 2.74
CA ALA A 321 6.03 8.56 2.38
C ALA A 321 6.25 8.07 0.93
N SER A 322 5.17 7.84 0.16
CA SER A 322 5.22 7.26 -1.20
C SER A 322 5.93 5.90 -1.20
N LEU A 323 5.40 4.91 -0.48
CA LEU A 323 6.02 3.59 -0.30
C LEU A 323 5.17 2.42 -0.83
N ILE A 324 4.24 2.69 -1.74
CA ILE A 324 3.50 1.62 -2.43
C ILE A 324 4.43 0.91 -3.41
N ASP A 325 4.39 -0.41 -3.42
CA ASP A 325 5.16 -1.22 -4.35
C ASP A 325 4.77 -0.91 -5.80
N PRO A 326 5.74 -0.57 -6.67
CA PRO A 326 5.44 -0.13 -8.04
C PRO A 326 4.87 -1.22 -8.94
N PHE A 327 5.11 -2.49 -8.66
CA PHE A 327 4.70 -3.61 -9.49
C PHE A 327 3.42 -4.28 -8.98
N SER A 328 3.42 -4.68 -7.72
CA SER A 328 2.28 -5.37 -7.09
C SER A 328 1.17 -4.42 -6.63
N GLY A 329 1.49 -3.14 -6.37
CA GLY A 329 0.55 -2.19 -5.76
C GLY A 329 0.36 -2.40 -4.24
N GLU A 330 1.16 -3.27 -3.62
CA GLU A 330 1.13 -3.52 -2.18
C GLU A 330 1.52 -2.26 -1.41
N GLY A 331 0.71 -1.88 -0.43
CA GLY A 331 0.93 -0.67 0.36
C GLY A 331 0.49 -0.81 1.82
N VAL A 332 -0.33 -1.81 2.15
CA VAL A 332 -0.82 -2.01 3.53
C VAL A 332 0.31 -2.46 4.43
N GLY A 333 1.08 -3.47 4.01
CA GLY A 333 2.23 -3.98 4.76
C GLY A 333 3.31 -2.93 4.91
N ASN A 334 3.67 -2.22 3.83
CA ASN A 334 4.65 -1.15 3.89
C ASN A 334 4.20 0.00 4.81
N ALA A 335 2.89 0.28 4.89
CA ALA A 335 2.34 1.26 5.82
C ALA A 335 2.44 0.80 7.28
N LEU A 336 2.17 -0.48 7.57
CA LEU A 336 2.28 -1.05 8.91
C LEU A 336 3.74 -1.10 9.38
N VAL A 337 4.64 -1.61 8.53
CA VAL A 337 6.10 -1.64 8.77
C VAL A 337 6.65 -0.25 9.10
N THR A 338 6.35 0.73 8.26
CA THR A 338 6.86 2.09 8.49
C THR A 338 6.20 2.80 9.66
N GLY A 339 4.95 2.43 10.01
CA GLY A 339 4.28 2.87 11.22
C GLY A 339 4.98 2.37 12.48
N GLU A 340 5.36 1.09 12.53
CA GLU A 340 6.18 0.51 13.61
C GLU A 340 7.55 1.19 13.69
N MET A 341 8.27 1.30 12.57
CA MET A 341 9.59 1.95 12.52
C MET A 341 9.53 3.38 13.05
N ALA A 342 8.52 4.17 12.64
CA ALA A 342 8.36 5.53 13.11
C ALA A 342 8.15 5.58 14.63
N ALA A 343 7.31 4.68 15.16
CA ALA A 343 7.07 4.58 16.59
C ALA A 343 8.35 4.23 17.36
N ARG A 344 9.10 3.24 16.91
CA ARG A 344 10.35 2.79 17.52
C ARG A 344 11.40 3.90 17.52
N HIS A 345 11.65 4.56 16.37
CA HIS A 345 12.58 5.68 16.27
C HIS A 345 12.24 6.85 17.20
N ILE A 346 10.95 7.17 17.35
CA ILE A 346 10.48 8.21 18.26
C ILE A 346 10.77 7.82 19.72
N MET A 347 10.45 6.58 20.11
CA MET A 347 10.66 6.12 21.48
C MET A 347 12.12 5.99 21.85
N GLU A 348 12.95 5.59 20.92
CA GLU A 348 14.44 5.52 21.06
C GLU A 348 15.11 6.87 20.90
N LYS A 349 14.37 7.93 20.59
CA LYS A 349 14.88 9.31 20.35
C LYS A 349 15.96 9.34 19.26
N ARG A 350 15.82 8.51 18.24
CA ARG A 350 16.79 8.45 17.13
C ARG A 350 16.60 9.63 16.18
N PRO A 351 17.69 10.13 15.58
CA PRO A 351 17.63 11.20 14.59
C PRO A 351 16.70 10.88 13.42
N PHE A 352 16.02 11.89 12.89
CA PHE A 352 15.07 11.70 11.77
C PHE A 352 15.75 11.17 10.50
N VAL A 353 17.02 11.47 10.29
CA VAL A 353 17.79 10.97 9.14
C VAL A 353 17.95 9.46 9.20
N GLU A 354 18.22 8.90 10.37
CA GLU A 354 18.33 7.45 10.56
C GLU A 354 17.03 6.72 10.25
N TYR A 355 15.87 7.34 10.51
CA TYR A 355 14.57 6.78 10.13
C TYR A 355 14.46 6.60 8.62
N GLN A 356 14.77 7.64 7.85
CA GLN A 356 14.75 7.57 6.39
C GLN A 356 15.70 6.51 5.85
N ASP A 357 16.91 6.45 6.38
CA ASP A 357 17.93 5.49 5.97
C ASP A 357 17.50 4.06 6.27
N GLU A 358 16.90 3.81 7.44
CA GLU A 358 16.38 2.50 7.80
C GLU A 358 15.19 2.08 6.94
N VAL A 359 14.23 2.96 6.70
CA VAL A 359 13.10 2.68 5.79
C VAL A 359 13.63 2.26 4.42
N TRP A 360 14.63 2.96 3.90
CA TRP A 360 15.18 2.63 2.58
C TRP A 360 16.07 1.38 2.60
N LYS A 361 16.76 1.13 3.67
CA LYS A 361 17.53 -0.12 3.86
C LYS A 361 16.62 -1.34 3.86
N VAL A 362 15.45 -1.25 4.49
CA VAL A 362 14.50 -2.37 4.64
C VAL A 362 13.61 -2.54 3.41
N LEU A 363 13.03 -1.47 2.87
CA LEU A 363 12.07 -1.54 1.76
C LEU A 363 12.70 -1.26 0.39
N GLY A 364 13.80 -0.53 0.35
CA GLY A 364 14.42 -0.06 -0.89
C GLY A 364 14.78 -1.17 -1.89
N PRO A 365 15.44 -2.27 -1.47
CA PRO A 365 15.78 -3.37 -2.38
C PRO A 365 14.57 -3.90 -3.14
N GLU A 366 13.48 -4.20 -2.43
CA GLU A 366 12.23 -4.67 -3.02
C GLU A 366 11.61 -3.62 -3.95
N LEU A 367 11.48 -2.38 -3.49
CA LEU A 367 10.87 -1.28 -4.25
C LEU A 367 11.63 -0.96 -5.56
N ILE A 368 12.97 -1.02 -5.52
CA ILE A 368 13.82 -0.83 -6.71
C ILE A 368 13.56 -1.93 -7.74
N ASN A 369 13.47 -3.18 -7.28
CA ASN A 369 13.23 -4.31 -8.19
C ASN A 369 11.83 -4.29 -8.77
N SER A 370 10.84 -4.06 -7.93
CA SER A 370 9.45 -3.89 -8.37
C SER A 370 9.32 -2.77 -9.41
N TYR A 371 10.07 -1.68 -9.25
CA TYR A 371 10.12 -0.63 -10.27
C TYR A 371 10.76 -1.08 -11.58
N ARG A 372 11.81 -1.90 -11.52
CA ARG A 372 12.42 -2.53 -12.71
C ARG A 372 11.44 -3.48 -13.37
N MET A 373 10.76 -4.32 -12.62
CA MET A 373 9.73 -5.24 -13.11
C MET A 373 8.57 -4.50 -13.76
N GLN A 374 8.08 -3.41 -13.16
CA GLN A 374 7.06 -2.56 -13.77
C GLN A 374 7.50 -2.01 -15.14
N LYS A 375 8.76 -1.62 -15.30
CA LYS A 375 9.29 -1.18 -16.61
C LYS A 375 9.37 -2.31 -17.62
N LEU A 376 9.78 -3.50 -17.19
CA LEU A 376 9.86 -4.67 -18.05
C LEU A 376 8.47 -5.15 -18.49
N SER A 377 7.48 -5.07 -17.61
CA SER A 377 6.09 -5.46 -17.90
C SER A 377 5.39 -4.59 -18.97
N ARG A 378 6.01 -3.50 -19.40
CA ARG A 378 5.57 -2.75 -20.58
C ARG A 378 5.71 -3.54 -21.89
N LYS A 379 6.52 -4.60 -21.87
CA LYS A 379 6.78 -5.46 -23.02
C LYS A 379 5.87 -6.69 -22.96
N SER A 380 4.74 -6.62 -23.65
CA SER A 380 3.76 -7.70 -23.74
C SER A 380 4.39 -9.07 -24.09
N TRP A 381 5.35 -9.10 -25.02
CA TRP A 381 6.03 -10.34 -25.41
C TRP A 381 6.77 -11.01 -24.24
N LEU A 382 7.34 -10.20 -23.31
CA LEU A 382 8.07 -10.72 -22.16
C LEU A 382 7.11 -11.35 -21.13
N LEU A 383 5.98 -10.71 -20.88
CA LEU A 383 4.92 -11.27 -20.03
C LEU A 383 4.36 -12.57 -20.60
N ASN A 384 4.08 -12.58 -21.92
CA ASN A 384 3.61 -13.78 -22.60
C ASN A 384 4.61 -14.93 -22.55
N TRP A 385 5.90 -14.63 -22.73
CA TRP A 385 6.96 -15.61 -22.65
C TRP A 385 7.11 -16.17 -21.22
N PHE A 386 7.16 -15.30 -20.21
CA PHE A 386 7.36 -15.70 -18.82
C PHE A 386 6.18 -16.53 -18.29
N VAL A 387 4.96 -16.02 -18.38
CA VAL A 387 3.76 -16.73 -17.91
C VAL A 387 3.53 -18.01 -18.71
N GLY A 388 3.73 -17.99 -20.03
CA GLY A 388 3.57 -19.18 -20.87
C GLY A 388 4.63 -20.27 -20.61
N LYS A 389 5.85 -19.91 -20.13
CA LYS A 389 6.81 -20.88 -19.63
C LYS A 389 6.41 -21.41 -18.25
N ALA A 390 5.99 -20.55 -17.33
CA ALA A 390 5.58 -20.94 -15.98
C ALA A 390 4.34 -21.86 -16.00
N GLU A 391 3.40 -21.64 -16.93
CA GLU A 391 2.24 -22.51 -17.15
C GLU A 391 2.66 -23.98 -17.44
N LYS A 392 3.78 -24.19 -18.14
CA LYS A 392 4.23 -25.51 -18.61
C LYS A 392 5.28 -26.17 -17.73
N LYS A 393 5.88 -25.44 -16.79
CA LYS A 393 7.04 -25.93 -16.02
C LYS A 393 6.79 -25.82 -14.51
N PRO A 394 6.53 -26.95 -13.81
CA PRO A 394 6.32 -26.97 -12.36
C PRO A 394 7.44 -26.29 -11.56
N VAL A 395 8.70 -26.49 -11.98
CA VAL A 395 9.87 -25.86 -11.32
C VAL A 395 9.77 -24.32 -11.30
N LEU A 396 9.21 -23.69 -12.33
CA LEU A 396 9.00 -22.24 -12.32
C LEU A 396 7.84 -21.82 -11.42
N GLN A 397 6.81 -22.67 -11.27
CA GLN A 397 5.72 -22.45 -10.34
C GLN A 397 6.21 -22.54 -8.90
N GLU A 398 7.01 -23.57 -8.56
CA GLU A 398 7.66 -23.71 -7.25
C GLU A 398 8.53 -22.49 -6.92
N MET A 399 9.37 -22.06 -7.87
CA MET A 399 10.18 -20.85 -7.69
C MET A 399 9.32 -19.60 -7.44
N MET A 400 8.18 -19.45 -8.12
CA MET A 400 7.25 -18.34 -7.88
C MET A 400 6.60 -18.44 -6.50
N THR A 401 6.26 -19.63 -6.04
CA THR A 401 5.74 -19.91 -4.69
C THR A 401 6.76 -19.50 -3.63
N GLU A 402 8.01 -19.95 -3.77
CA GLU A 402 9.10 -19.58 -2.86
C GLU A 402 9.33 -18.07 -2.81
N MET A 403 9.25 -17.39 -3.97
CA MET A 403 9.38 -15.94 -4.07
C MET A 403 8.25 -15.19 -3.35
N ILE A 404 7.05 -15.73 -3.30
CA ILE A 404 5.91 -15.12 -2.60
C ILE A 404 6.00 -15.42 -1.10
N ALA A 405 6.44 -16.64 -0.74
CA ALA A 405 6.44 -17.13 0.65
C ALA A 405 7.64 -16.63 1.48
N SER A 406 8.84 -16.41 0.87
CA SER A 406 10.05 -16.14 1.65
C SER A 406 10.71 -14.80 1.32
N LYS A 407 11.08 -14.05 2.38
CA LYS A 407 11.93 -12.84 2.25
C LYS A 407 13.28 -13.16 1.62
N GLU A 408 13.86 -14.30 1.95
CA GLU A 408 15.16 -14.76 1.50
C GLU A 408 15.18 -15.08 -0.01
N ALA A 409 14.09 -15.63 -0.54
CA ALA A 409 13.92 -15.85 -1.98
C ALA A 409 13.71 -14.53 -2.75
N GLN A 410 13.06 -13.54 -2.14
CA GLN A 410 12.91 -12.19 -2.71
C GLN A 410 14.26 -11.48 -2.82
N GLU A 411 15.18 -11.68 -1.89
CA GLU A 411 16.54 -11.15 -1.94
C GLU A 411 17.37 -11.81 -3.06
N ASN A 412 17.16 -13.08 -3.34
CA ASN A 412 17.84 -13.84 -4.39
C ASN A 412 17.42 -13.46 -5.82
N LEU A 413 16.30 -12.76 -6.01
CA LEU A 413 15.89 -12.17 -7.30
C LEU A 413 16.95 -11.23 -7.90
N HIS A 414 17.90 -10.76 -7.09
CA HIS A 414 18.99 -9.86 -7.52
C HIS A 414 20.13 -10.58 -8.23
N SER A 415 20.20 -11.91 -8.12
CA SER A 415 21.28 -12.67 -8.72
C SER A 415 21.08 -12.75 -10.24
N PRO A 416 22.05 -12.26 -11.05
CA PRO A 416 22.07 -12.51 -12.50
C PRO A 416 21.98 -14.01 -12.81
N TRP A 417 22.41 -14.84 -11.87
CA TRP A 417 22.36 -16.30 -11.92
C TRP A 417 20.94 -16.85 -11.79
N PHE A 418 20.11 -16.23 -10.92
CA PHE A 418 18.68 -16.58 -10.80
C PHE A 418 17.93 -16.23 -12.09
N MET A 419 18.17 -15.03 -12.65
CA MET A 419 17.61 -14.62 -13.95
C MET A 419 18.07 -15.54 -15.07
N MET A 420 19.34 -15.96 -15.08
CA MET A 420 19.87 -16.92 -16.04
C MET A 420 19.26 -18.32 -15.87
N LYS A 421 19.06 -18.79 -14.63
CA LYS A 421 18.43 -20.07 -14.36
C LYS A 421 16.98 -20.09 -14.84
N THR A 422 16.24 -19.00 -14.67
CA THR A 422 14.88 -18.80 -15.20
C THR A 422 14.86 -18.74 -16.75
N LEU A 423 15.96 -18.28 -17.35
CA LEU A 423 16.11 -18.19 -18.82
C LEU A 423 16.51 -19.54 -19.45
N LEU A 424 17.28 -20.37 -18.75
CA LEU A 424 17.85 -21.61 -19.27
C LEU A 424 16.95 -22.84 -19.02
N PHE A 425 16.10 -22.85 -18.01
CA PHE A 425 15.12 -23.88 -17.72
C PHE A 425 13.71 -23.49 -18.10
#